data_72b6adfcf59b0ec9194b8be1bda9ab84
#
_entry.id   72b6adfcf59b0ec9194b8be1bda9ab84
#
_cell.length_a   1.000
_cell.length_b   1.000
_cell.length_c   1.000
_cell.angle_alpha   90.00
_cell.angle_beta   90.00
_cell.angle_gamma   90.00
#
_symmetry.space_group_name_H-M   'P 1'
#
loop_
_entity.id
_entity.type
_entity.pdbx_description
1 polymer ?
#
loop_
_entity_poly.entity_id
_entity_poly.type
_entity_poly.pdbx_seq_one_letter_code
_entity_poly.pdbx_strand_id
1 'polypeptide(L)'
;MYFIRTLLFSCFIFLYATASAQKTGSAKIQYYKKFKAPKLSTTLGNYRDTVFISPQVADSLLGLSLQISDSKNNPYTISSYNFLYRKIVATENEQTGKVSNTTSVKSSFFKSSPLPELWQNVVRENLRPGEELFFFDVIAKDAQGRVMYSPNLKFILR
;
A
#
# COMPACT_ATOMS: atom_id res chain seq x y z
N MET A 1 -70.04 21.71 43.69
CA MET A 1 -70.04 22.37 42.37
C MET A 1 -68.73 23.13 42.10
N TYR A 2 -67.62 22.76 42.70
CA TYR A 2 -66.33 23.39 42.55
C TYR A 2 -65.24 22.48 41.86
N PHE A 3 -65.55 21.21 41.68
CA PHE A 3 -64.59 20.25 41.14
C PHE A 3 -64.43 20.24 39.58
N ILE A 4 -65.41 20.76 38.87
CA ILE A 4 -65.44 20.78 37.42
C ILE A 4 -64.67 21.98 36.81
N ARG A 5 -64.51 23.07 37.59
CA ARG A 5 -63.83 24.28 37.10
C ARG A 5 -62.30 24.17 37.12
N THR A 6 -61.71 23.34 37.95
CA THR A 6 -60.27 23.16 38.06
C THR A 6 -59.69 22.20 36.95
N LEU A 7 -60.56 21.33 36.45
CA LEU A 7 -60.10 20.39 35.41
C LEU A 7 -59.99 21.03 34.01
N LEU A 8 -60.82 22.06 33.77
CA LEU A 8 -60.73 22.74 32.43
C LEU A 8 -59.58 23.75 32.33
N PHE A 9 -59.02 24.20 33.45
CA PHE A 9 -57.87 25.13 33.41
C PHE A 9 -56.52 24.38 33.21
N SER A 10 -56.45 23.10 33.60
CA SER A 10 -55.27 22.31 33.46
C SER A 10 -55.08 21.86 32.03
N CYS A 11 -56.11 21.68 31.21
CA CYS A 11 -55.97 21.28 29.79
C CYS A 11 -55.52 22.42 28.88
N PHE A 12 -55.69 23.69 29.26
CA PHE A 12 -55.24 24.79 28.39
C PHE A 12 -53.78 25.15 28.51
N ILE A 13 -53.12 24.77 29.60
CA ILE A 13 -51.64 25.00 29.75
C ILE A 13 -50.79 24.04 28.97
N PHE A 14 -51.30 22.82 28.63
CA PHE A 14 -50.54 21.84 27.88
C PHE A 14 -50.51 22.06 26.34
N LEU A 15 -51.37 22.95 25.83
CA LEU A 15 -51.46 23.18 24.37
C LEU A 15 -50.53 24.28 23.85
N TYR A 16 -49.79 24.98 24.73
CA TYR A 16 -48.83 26.01 24.29
C TYR A 16 -47.38 25.57 24.26
N ALA A 17 -47.06 24.31 24.59
CA ALA A 17 -45.69 23.85 24.72
C ALA A 17 -45.13 23.12 23.47
N THR A 18 -45.87 23.01 22.37
CA THR A 18 -45.42 22.23 21.20
C THR A 18 -45.13 23.05 19.95
N ALA A 19 -45.09 24.38 20.06
CA ALA A 19 -44.64 25.23 18.95
C ALA A 19 -43.15 25.64 19.11
N SER A 20 -42.30 24.74 19.56
CA SER A 20 -40.86 24.94 19.42
C SER A 20 -40.50 24.65 17.98
N ALA A 21 -40.36 25.69 17.18
CA ALA A 21 -39.92 25.70 15.83
C ALA A 21 -38.72 24.78 15.66
N GLN A 22 -38.89 23.67 14.95
CA GLN A 22 -37.78 23.01 14.30
C GLN A 22 -37.12 24.04 13.38
N LYS A 23 -36.07 24.70 13.87
CA LYS A 23 -35.07 25.30 12.98
C LYS A 23 -34.54 24.18 12.10
N THR A 24 -35.12 24.04 10.94
CA THR A 24 -34.50 23.31 9.83
C THR A 24 -33.16 23.99 9.58
N GLY A 25 -32.13 23.49 10.30
CA GLY A 25 -30.77 23.83 10.02
C GLY A 25 -30.53 23.39 8.59
N SER A 26 -30.45 24.35 7.67
CA SER A 26 -30.00 24.13 6.30
C SER A 26 -28.66 23.44 6.40
N ALA A 27 -28.65 22.11 6.24
CA ALA A 27 -27.43 21.34 6.21
C ALA A 27 -26.63 21.89 5.03
N LYS A 28 -25.63 22.71 5.33
CA LYS A 28 -24.65 23.13 4.32
C LYS A 28 -24.08 21.86 3.74
N ILE A 29 -24.47 21.52 2.49
CA ILE A 29 -23.88 20.44 1.73
C ILE A 29 -22.40 20.82 1.58
N GLN A 30 -21.59 20.24 2.45
CA GLN A 30 -20.15 20.42 2.38
C GLN A 30 -19.68 19.58 1.20
N TYR A 31 -19.45 20.23 0.06
CA TYR A 31 -18.84 19.60 -1.10
C TYR A 31 -17.44 19.13 -0.70
N TYR A 32 -17.31 17.87 -0.35
CA TYR A 32 -16.01 17.27 -0.12
C TYR A 32 -15.22 17.32 -1.44
N LYS A 33 -14.17 18.13 -1.46
CA LYS A 33 -13.27 18.19 -2.61
C LYS A 33 -12.78 16.77 -2.90
N LYS A 34 -13.18 16.23 -4.05
CA LYS A 34 -12.82 14.85 -4.43
C LYS A 34 -11.30 14.71 -4.37
N PHE A 35 -10.81 13.81 -3.53
CA PHE A 35 -9.40 13.54 -3.41
C PHE A 35 -8.86 13.04 -4.76
N LYS A 36 -7.85 13.71 -5.29
CA LYS A 36 -7.10 13.28 -6.46
C LYS A 36 -5.79 12.66 -5.96
N ALA A 37 -5.64 11.37 -6.15
CA ALA A 37 -4.42 10.68 -5.76
C ALA A 37 -3.21 11.27 -6.53
N PRO A 38 -2.10 11.57 -5.84
CA PRO A 38 -0.88 12.01 -6.49
C PRO A 38 -0.27 10.88 -7.33
N LYS A 39 0.54 11.25 -8.32
CA LYS A 39 1.36 10.28 -9.05
C LYS A 39 2.55 9.91 -8.16
N LEU A 40 2.61 8.66 -7.72
CA LEU A 40 3.68 8.12 -6.90
C LEU A 40 4.83 7.53 -7.73
N SER A 41 5.99 7.39 -7.11
CA SER A 41 7.16 6.69 -7.61
C SER A 41 7.74 5.81 -6.50
N THR A 42 8.07 4.57 -6.84
CA THR A 42 8.78 3.62 -5.96
C THR A 42 10.24 3.58 -6.36
N THR A 43 11.14 3.73 -5.38
CA THR A 43 12.59 3.67 -5.60
C THR A 43 13.27 2.75 -4.60
N LEU A 44 14.41 2.17 -5.01
CA LEU A 44 15.37 1.49 -4.14
C LEU A 44 16.76 2.07 -4.45
N GLY A 45 17.34 2.79 -3.50
CA GLY A 45 18.45 3.68 -3.80
C GLY A 45 18.06 4.71 -4.87
N ASN A 46 18.82 4.80 -5.95
CA ASN A 46 18.56 5.72 -7.07
C ASN A 46 17.76 5.08 -8.22
N TYR A 47 17.32 3.85 -8.09
CA TYR A 47 16.67 3.09 -9.16
C TYR A 47 15.15 3.12 -9.04
N ARG A 48 14.47 3.18 -10.18
CA ARG A 48 13.00 3.16 -10.32
C ARG A 48 12.60 2.40 -11.59
N ASP A 49 11.33 2.00 -11.65
CA ASP A 49 10.74 1.30 -12.79
C ASP A 49 11.42 -0.07 -13.07
N THR A 50 11.73 -0.39 -14.31
CA THR A 50 12.48 -1.60 -14.69
C THR A 50 13.90 -1.23 -15.06
N VAL A 51 14.87 -1.83 -14.37
CA VAL A 51 16.29 -1.50 -14.52
C VAL A 51 17.10 -2.76 -14.71
N PHE A 52 18.14 -2.67 -15.57
CA PHE A 52 19.16 -3.70 -15.74
C PHE A 52 20.38 -3.36 -14.88
N ILE A 53 20.80 -4.26 -14.01
CA ILE A 53 21.92 -4.06 -13.08
C ILE A 53 22.81 -5.30 -13.01
N SER A 54 24.05 -5.13 -12.55
CA SER A 54 24.90 -6.28 -12.26
C SER A 54 24.53 -6.96 -10.95
N PRO A 55 24.88 -8.26 -10.75
CA PRO A 55 24.68 -8.95 -9.47
C PRO A 55 25.30 -8.22 -8.28
N GLN A 56 26.47 -7.59 -8.43
CA GLN A 56 27.14 -6.82 -7.38
C GLN A 56 26.34 -5.59 -6.95
N VAL A 57 25.75 -4.89 -7.93
CA VAL A 57 24.85 -3.75 -7.62
C VAL A 57 23.60 -4.26 -6.93
N ALA A 58 23.00 -5.36 -7.41
CA ALA A 58 21.83 -5.95 -6.76
C ALA A 58 22.11 -6.32 -5.30
N ASP A 59 23.25 -6.94 -5.00
CA ASP A 59 23.66 -7.27 -3.64
C ASP A 59 23.71 -6.03 -2.73
N SER A 60 24.31 -4.95 -3.20
CA SER A 60 24.41 -3.69 -2.45
C SER A 60 23.04 -3.05 -2.17
N LEU A 61 22.02 -3.34 -2.98
CA LEU A 61 20.67 -2.78 -2.84
C LEU A 61 19.79 -3.58 -1.87
N LEU A 62 20.05 -4.87 -1.63
CA LEU A 62 19.17 -5.75 -0.84
C LEU A 62 18.89 -5.25 0.58
N GLY A 63 19.85 -4.57 1.20
CA GLY A 63 19.71 -4.01 2.55
C GLY A 63 19.06 -2.62 2.59
N LEU A 64 18.77 -2.02 1.44
CA LEU A 64 18.17 -0.69 1.40
C LEU A 64 16.65 -0.75 1.55
N SER A 65 16.09 0.30 2.15
CA SER A 65 14.65 0.46 2.23
C SER A 65 14.08 0.98 0.92
N LEU A 66 12.95 0.42 0.49
CA LEU A 66 12.11 1.03 -0.54
C LEU A 66 11.68 2.42 -0.08
N GLN A 67 11.68 3.36 -1.00
CA GLN A 67 11.19 4.72 -0.78
C GLN A 67 10.04 5.00 -1.75
N ILE A 68 9.02 5.70 -1.25
CA ILE A 68 7.89 6.12 -2.06
C ILE A 68 7.75 7.63 -1.93
N SER A 69 7.67 8.32 -3.05
CA SER A 69 7.48 9.77 -3.08
C SER A 69 6.54 10.17 -4.23
N ASP A 70 5.98 11.37 -4.13
CA ASP A 70 5.24 11.99 -5.23
C ASP A 70 6.16 12.86 -6.13
N SER A 71 5.57 13.46 -7.15
CA SER A 71 6.26 14.36 -8.08
C SER A 71 6.83 15.63 -7.43
N LYS A 72 6.48 15.92 -6.17
CA LYS A 72 6.99 17.04 -5.37
C LYS A 72 7.99 16.57 -4.32
N ASN A 73 8.43 15.30 -4.37
CA ASN A 73 9.31 14.66 -3.40
C ASN A 73 8.73 14.55 -1.97
N ASN A 74 7.40 14.64 -1.81
CA ASN A 74 6.80 14.34 -0.52
C ASN A 74 6.90 12.83 -0.25
N PRO A 75 7.39 12.42 0.94
CA PRO A 75 7.54 11.01 1.28
C PRO A 75 6.20 10.37 1.66
N TYR A 76 6.07 9.08 1.38
CA TYR A 76 4.94 8.23 1.74
C TYR A 76 5.43 7.01 2.51
N THR A 77 4.65 6.56 3.48
CA THR A 77 4.97 5.37 4.27
C THR A 77 4.57 4.11 3.53
N ILE A 78 5.45 3.12 3.48
CA ILE A 78 5.11 1.80 2.94
C ILE A 78 4.12 1.12 3.89
N SER A 79 3.00 0.65 3.34
CA SER A 79 2.03 -0.17 4.05
C SER A 79 2.28 -1.66 3.83
N SER A 80 2.56 -2.03 2.58
CA SER A 80 2.89 -3.40 2.19
C SER A 80 3.41 -3.46 0.75
N TYR A 81 4.03 -4.57 0.40
CA TYR A 81 4.41 -4.92 -0.97
C TYR A 81 4.58 -6.43 -1.08
N ASN A 82 4.54 -6.95 -2.30
CA ASN A 82 4.98 -8.28 -2.63
C ASN A 82 6.41 -8.20 -3.21
N PHE A 83 7.25 -9.15 -2.82
CA PHE A 83 8.57 -9.33 -3.41
C PHE A 83 8.64 -10.70 -4.07
N LEU A 84 9.17 -10.74 -5.28
CA LEU A 84 9.40 -11.95 -6.04
C LEU A 84 10.85 -12.01 -6.47
N TYR A 85 11.49 -13.16 -6.23
CA TYR A 85 12.79 -13.52 -6.74
C TYR A 85 12.64 -14.66 -7.73
N ARG A 86 13.01 -14.40 -8.99
CA ARG A 86 13.07 -15.39 -10.05
C ARG A 86 14.53 -15.76 -10.31
N LYS A 87 14.90 -16.98 -9.95
CA LYS A 87 16.25 -17.49 -10.14
C LYS A 87 16.32 -18.53 -11.24
N ILE A 88 17.51 -18.66 -11.85
CA ILE A 88 17.84 -19.69 -12.81
C ILE A 88 18.44 -20.87 -12.04
N VAL A 89 17.91 -22.07 -12.28
CA VAL A 89 18.35 -23.33 -11.65
C VAL A 89 18.74 -24.30 -12.75
N ALA A 90 19.95 -24.86 -12.67
CA ALA A 90 20.33 -25.98 -13.52
C ALA A 90 19.60 -27.24 -13.03
N THR A 91 18.90 -27.92 -13.94
CA THR A 91 18.20 -29.17 -13.68
C THR A 91 18.79 -30.25 -14.61
N GLU A 92 19.16 -31.37 -14.05
CA GLU A 92 19.62 -32.53 -14.80
C GLU A 92 18.46 -33.50 -15.01
N ASN A 93 18.29 -33.97 -16.25
CA ASN A 93 17.34 -35.03 -16.56
C ASN A 93 17.98 -36.37 -16.18
N GLU A 94 17.41 -37.03 -15.17
CA GLU A 94 17.92 -38.27 -14.61
C GLU A 94 18.05 -39.43 -15.62
N GLN A 95 17.23 -39.42 -16.70
CA GLN A 95 17.24 -40.48 -17.71
C GLN A 95 18.28 -40.25 -18.80
N THR A 96 18.59 -39.00 -19.11
CA THR A 96 19.46 -38.65 -20.26
C THR A 96 20.77 -37.98 -19.84
N GLY A 97 20.94 -37.62 -18.56
CA GLY A 97 22.07 -36.84 -18.07
C GLY A 97 22.14 -35.41 -18.62
N LYS A 98 21.12 -34.95 -19.36
CA LYS A 98 21.13 -33.63 -19.99
C LYS A 98 20.83 -32.57 -18.97
N VAL A 99 21.73 -31.60 -18.82
CA VAL A 99 21.52 -30.41 -18.00
C VAL A 99 20.76 -29.34 -18.79
N SER A 100 19.72 -28.79 -18.20
CA SER A 100 18.97 -27.68 -18.76
C SER A 100 18.71 -26.61 -17.68
N ASN A 101 18.63 -25.33 -18.09
CA ASN A 101 18.26 -24.24 -17.17
C ASN A 101 16.76 -24.15 -17.07
N THR A 102 16.25 -24.17 -15.85
CA THR A 102 14.85 -23.89 -15.52
C THR A 102 14.77 -22.65 -14.64
N THR A 103 13.56 -22.08 -14.49
CA THR A 103 13.35 -20.96 -13.60
C THR A 103 12.62 -21.41 -12.34
N SER A 104 13.10 -20.97 -11.18
CA SER A 104 12.45 -21.13 -9.90
C SER A 104 12.01 -19.76 -9.39
N VAL A 105 10.78 -19.68 -8.89
CA VAL A 105 10.20 -18.43 -8.36
C VAL A 105 9.93 -18.58 -6.88
N LYS A 106 10.43 -17.64 -6.10
CA LYS A 106 10.07 -17.47 -4.69
C LYS A 106 9.41 -16.11 -4.52
N SER A 107 8.29 -16.04 -3.83
CA SER A 107 7.61 -14.77 -3.53
C SER A 107 7.09 -14.73 -2.10
N SER A 108 6.97 -13.53 -1.56
CA SER A 108 6.40 -13.31 -0.23
C SER A 108 5.85 -11.88 -0.11
N PHE A 109 4.95 -11.72 0.84
CA PHE A 109 4.31 -10.46 1.20
C PHE A 109 5.00 -9.83 2.41
N PHE A 110 5.25 -8.51 2.35
CA PHE A 110 5.91 -7.75 3.40
C PHE A 110 5.13 -6.50 3.78
N LYS A 111 5.16 -6.15 5.07
CA LYS A 111 4.55 -4.93 5.64
C LYS A 111 5.57 -3.87 6.02
N SER A 112 6.85 -4.16 5.87
CA SER A 112 7.95 -3.26 6.22
C SER A 112 9.10 -3.40 5.24
N SER A 113 9.92 -2.35 5.13
CA SER A 113 11.14 -2.30 4.35
C SER A 113 12.28 -1.84 5.28
N PRO A 114 13.50 -2.35 5.11
CA PRO A 114 14.00 -3.23 4.03
C PRO A 114 13.45 -4.66 4.09
N LEU A 115 13.84 -5.49 3.09
CA LEU A 115 13.59 -6.93 3.12
C LEU A 115 14.17 -7.55 4.40
N PRO A 116 13.50 -8.53 5.05
CA PRO A 116 14.06 -9.27 6.17
C PRO A 116 15.39 -9.94 5.78
N GLU A 117 16.32 -10.03 6.73
CA GLU A 117 17.66 -10.58 6.52
C GLU A 117 17.65 -11.98 5.90
N LEU A 118 16.71 -12.83 6.32
CA LEU A 118 16.52 -14.16 5.74
C LEU A 118 16.31 -14.10 4.21
N TRP A 119 15.50 -13.16 3.74
CA TRP A 119 15.26 -12.96 2.30
C TRP A 119 16.46 -12.35 1.59
N GLN A 120 17.15 -11.40 2.22
CA GLN A 120 18.39 -10.84 1.68
C GLN A 120 19.42 -11.96 1.45
N ASN A 121 19.61 -12.86 2.43
CA ASN A 121 20.55 -13.97 2.33
C ASN A 121 20.16 -14.97 1.24
N VAL A 122 18.89 -15.37 1.16
CA VAL A 122 18.37 -16.27 0.10
C VAL A 122 18.63 -15.71 -1.30
N VAL A 123 18.51 -14.40 -1.49
CA VAL A 123 18.79 -13.75 -2.77
C VAL A 123 20.31 -13.68 -3.00
N ARG A 124 21.06 -13.18 -2.02
CA ARG A 124 22.52 -12.95 -2.11
C ARG A 124 23.32 -14.19 -2.49
N GLU A 125 22.95 -15.34 -1.93
CA GLU A 125 23.62 -16.62 -2.20
C GLU A 125 23.56 -17.07 -3.66
N ASN A 126 22.60 -16.53 -4.42
CA ASN A 126 22.28 -17.08 -5.75
C ASN A 126 22.33 -16.06 -6.88
N LEU A 127 22.69 -14.79 -6.63
CA LEU A 127 22.65 -13.72 -7.64
C LEU A 127 23.47 -14.05 -8.88
N ARG A 128 22.79 -14.17 -10.04
CA ARG A 128 23.41 -14.46 -11.34
C ARG A 128 22.76 -13.64 -12.45
N PRO A 129 23.47 -13.39 -13.56
CA PRO A 129 22.86 -12.81 -14.76
C PRO A 129 21.63 -13.61 -15.23
N GLY A 130 20.62 -12.92 -15.69
CA GLY A 130 19.32 -13.49 -16.12
C GLY A 130 18.27 -13.62 -15.02
N GLU A 131 18.63 -13.42 -13.76
CA GLU A 131 17.70 -13.46 -12.64
C GLU A 131 16.95 -12.14 -12.47
N GLU A 132 15.83 -12.16 -11.71
CA GLU A 132 15.00 -10.98 -11.52
C GLU A 132 14.59 -10.81 -10.06
N LEU A 133 14.64 -9.56 -9.60
CA LEU A 133 14.08 -9.09 -8.33
C LEU A 133 12.89 -8.17 -8.65
N PHE A 134 11.70 -8.46 -8.13
CA PHE A 134 10.51 -7.72 -8.47
C PHE A 134 9.70 -7.35 -7.23
N PHE A 135 9.56 -6.05 -7.01
CA PHE A 135 8.71 -5.45 -5.99
C PHE A 135 7.42 -5.00 -6.66
N PHE A 136 6.29 -5.58 -6.27
CA PHE A 136 5.01 -5.32 -6.91
C PHE A 136 3.88 -5.21 -5.88
N ASP A 137 2.72 -4.75 -6.34
CA ASP A 137 1.58 -4.41 -5.47
C ASP A 137 2.02 -3.52 -4.29
N VAL A 138 2.84 -2.53 -4.60
CA VAL A 138 3.38 -1.62 -3.59
C VAL A 138 2.30 -0.68 -3.12
N ILE A 139 1.96 -0.78 -1.82
CA ILE A 139 0.92 0.02 -1.18
C ILE A 139 1.57 1.03 -0.24
N ALA A 140 1.25 2.30 -0.46
CA ALA A 140 1.69 3.44 0.34
C ALA A 140 0.56 4.04 1.15
N LYS A 141 0.92 4.73 2.24
CA LYS A 141 0.03 5.59 3.04
C LYS A 141 0.59 7.00 3.11
N ASP A 142 -0.30 7.98 2.99
CA ASP A 142 0.06 9.37 3.30
C ASP A 142 -0.05 9.69 4.80
N ALA A 143 0.25 10.94 5.16
CA ALA A 143 0.18 11.42 6.54
C ALA A 143 -1.24 11.39 7.13
N GLN A 144 -2.29 11.31 6.30
CA GLN A 144 -3.69 11.18 6.70
C GLN A 144 -4.16 9.72 6.76
N GLY A 145 -3.26 8.75 6.49
CA GLY A 145 -3.57 7.32 6.49
C GLY A 145 -4.29 6.82 5.24
N ARG A 146 -4.42 7.65 4.18
CA ARG A 146 -5.05 7.25 2.92
C ARG A 146 -4.14 6.31 2.16
N VAL A 147 -4.72 5.21 1.70
CA VAL A 147 -4.01 4.13 1.02
C VAL A 147 -3.99 4.36 -0.49
N MET A 148 -2.82 4.15 -1.11
CA MET A 148 -2.60 4.37 -2.55
C MET A 148 -1.65 3.31 -3.10
N TYR A 149 -1.85 2.95 -4.36
CA TYR A 149 -0.88 2.11 -5.09
C TYR A 149 0.27 2.96 -5.61
N SER A 150 1.48 2.42 -5.48
CA SER A 150 2.70 2.97 -6.07
C SER A 150 3.19 2.07 -7.22
N PRO A 151 3.90 2.60 -8.22
CA PRO A 151 4.45 1.80 -9.30
C PRO A 151 5.34 0.67 -8.80
N ASN A 152 5.37 -0.42 -9.57
CA ASN A 152 6.25 -1.54 -9.34
C ASN A 152 7.71 -1.17 -9.63
N LEU A 153 8.65 -1.90 -9.01
CA LEU A 153 10.08 -1.77 -9.24
C LEU A 153 10.67 -3.14 -9.60
N LYS A 154 11.36 -3.24 -10.71
CA LYS A 154 11.93 -4.49 -11.20
C LYS A 154 13.41 -4.35 -11.53
N PHE A 155 14.22 -5.27 -11.06
CA PHE A 155 15.61 -5.42 -11.45
C PHE A 155 15.79 -6.68 -12.27
N ILE A 156 16.51 -6.58 -13.38
CA ILE A 156 16.93 -7.69 -14.24
C ILE A 156 18.45 -7.72 -14.19
N LEU A 157 19.00 -8.85 -13.75
CA LEU A 157 20.45 -9.02 -13.58
C LEU A 157 21.12 -9.33 -14.93
N ARG A 158 22.25 -8.69 -15.20
CA ARG A 158 23.03 -8.89 -16.42
C ARG A 158 24.54 -8.78 -16.20
#